data_5c30f660cdd7d4f5c73b62e6884de0e0
#
_entry.id   5c30f660cdd7d4f5c73b62e6884de0e0
#
_cell.length_a   1.000
_cell.length_b   1.000
_cell.length_c   1.000
_cell.angle_alpha   90.00
_cell.angle_beta   90.00
_cell.angle_gamma   90.00
#
_symmetry.space_group_name_H-M   'P 1'
#
loop_
_entity.id
_entity.type
_entity.pdbx_description
1 polymer ?
#
loop_
_entity_poly.entity_id
_entity_poly.type
_entity_poly.pdbx_seq_one_letter_code
_entity_poly.pdbx_strand_id
1 'polypeptide(L)'
;MFMPKKPAKFGIKLWMLVDCDTKYIWNFQIYTGKKEDGPEKNLGEKVVLDLVEGLPKGYGITTDSFFTSYSLAVKLLNQGKTLLGTVNCQRKEVPNEIRNFKNRKLKSSFFMYGEPVIIVSYKDKKTKNVIVMSTQHHEPKVAACGKPEMVVDYNSSKFGVDIADMMIGNYSCSRTTRRWTLALFESLLDISVLNMYVIWDAKVKTTRTEFIEALSLELIKEQVSNREKKFLSQGIKKNIETIEQNLQYNNLPSTSKEKSNIFGKCHICKNRTRLNICCNKCKKYVCKKHISKIEYFCVNC
;
A
#
# COMPACT_ATOMS: atom_id res chain seq x y z
N MET A 1 -12.69 18.53 -4.52
CA MET A 1 -13.92 17.70 -4.50
C MET A 1 -14.46 17.62 -3.08
N PHE A 2 -15.79 17.68 -2.89
CA PHE A 2 -16.43 17.53 -1.57
C PHE A 2 -16.82 16.07 -1.32
N MET A 3 -16.37 15.49 -0.23
CA MET A 3 -16.63 14.09 0.16
C MET A 3 -17.13 14.05 1.61
N PRO A 4 -18.43 14.17 1.87
CA PRO A 4 -19.00 14.39 3.22
C PRO A 4 -18.74 13.24 4.21
N LYS A 5 -18.47 12.04 3.70
CA LYS A 5 -18.22 10.82 4.51
C LYS A 5 -16.74 10.62 4.87
N LYS A 6 -15.82 11.44 4.33
CA LYS A 6 -14.39 11.36 4.66
C LYS A 6 -14.04 12.35 5.79
N PRO A 7 -13.03 12.06 6.64
CA PRO A 7 -12.59 12.99 7.69
C PRO A 7 -12.21 14.37 7.12
N ALA A 8 -11.42 14.40 6.04
CA ALA A 8 -11.17 15.60 5.26
C ALA A 8 -12.26 15.72 4.19
N LYS A 9 -13.24 16.61 4.42
CA LYS A 9 -14.42 16.77 3.54
C LYS A 9 -14.07 17.35 2.16
N PHE A 10 -13.01 18.12 2.06
CA PHE A 10 -12.51 18.71 0.82
C PHE A 10 -11.11 18.18 0.50
N GLY A 11 -10.86 17.87 -0.74
CA GLY A 11 -9.56 17.38 -1.19
C GLY A 11 -9.45 17.28 -2.70
N ILE A 12 -8.23 17.11 -3.18
CA ILE A 12 -7.92 16.74 -4.55
C ILE A 12 -8.07 15.22 -4.67
N LYS A 13 -8.82 14.77 -5.67
CA LYS A 13 -9.00 13.33 -5.91
C LYS A 13 -7.93 12.83 -6.85
N LEU A 14 -7.24 11.78 -6.43
CA LEU A 14 -6.30 11.03 -7.23
C LEU A 14 -6.91 9.65 -7.54
N TRP A 15 -6.73 9.21 -8.79
CA TRP A 15 -6.95 7.83 -9.21
C TRP A 15 -5.59 7.16 -9.27
N MET A 16 -5.45 5.95 -8.74
CA MET A 16 -4.15 5.26 -8.67
C MET A 16 -4.27 3.83 -9.16
N LEU A 17 -3.25 3.37 -9.87
CA LEU A 17 -2.98 1.98 -10.16
C LEU A 17 -1.82 1.52 -9.29
N VAL A 18 -2.08 0.52 -8.45
CA VAL A 18 -1.15 0.07 -7.40
C VAL A 18 -0.93 -1.43 -7.54
N ASP A 19 0.32 -1.85 -7.48
CA ASP A 19 0.66 -3.27 -7.37
C ASP A 19 0.19 -3.84 -6.02
N CYS A 20 -0.60 -4.92 -6.08
CA CYS A 20 -1.24 -5.49 -4.90
C CYS A 20 -0.26 -6.14 -3.92
N ASP A 21 0.91 -6.58 -4.36
CA ASP A 21 1.90 -7.24 -3.53
C ASP A 21 2.88 -6.25 -2.90
N THR A 22 3.53 -5.44 -3.70
CA THR A 22 4.57 -4.50 -3.27
C THR A 22 4.03 -3.17 -2.78
N LYS A 23 2.81 -2.78 -3.20
CA LYS A 23 2.20 -1.46 -3.00
C LYS A 23 2.89 -0.35 -3.80
N TYR A 24 3.67 -0.71 -4.82
CA TYR A 24 4.23 0.23 -5.78
C TYR A 24 3.12 0.90 -6.58
N ILE A 25 3.14 2.22 -6.65
CA ILE A 25 2.17 3.00 -7.42
C ILE A 25 2.69 3.11 -8.84
N TRP A 26 2.11 2.32 -9.75
CA TRP A 26 2.51 2.28 -11.16
C TRP A 26 2.17 3.58 -11.87
N ASN A 27 0.95 4.05 -11.69
CA ASN A 27 0.45 5.26 -12.35
C ASN A 27 -0.63 5.93 -11.50
N PHE A 28 -0.81 7.22 -11.69
CA PHE A 28 -1.90 7.98 -11.06
C PHE A 28 -2.40 9.09 -11.97
N GLN A 29 -3.66 9.48 -11.77
CA GLN A 29 -4.32 10.54 -12.51
C GLN A 29 -5.01 11.50 -11.54
N ILE A 30 -4.82 12.80 -11.74
CA ILE A 30 -5.48 13.84 -10.96
C ILE A 30 -6.87 14.10 -11.57
N TYR A 31 -7.90 14.02 -10.74
CA TYR A 31 -9.24 14.40 -11.17
C TYR A 31 -9.40 15.92 -11.11
N THR A 32 -9.45 16.55 -12.28
CA THR A 32 -9.55 18.00 -12.42
C THR A 32 -11.00 18.53 -12.47
N GLY A 33 -11.98 17.66 -12.29
CA GLY A 33 -13.38 17.98 -12.42
C GLY A 33 -13.98 17.56 -13.76
N LYS A 34 -15.22 17.92 -13.99
CA LYS A 34 -15.90 17.65 -15.26
C LYS A 34 -15.32 18.52 -16.38
N LYS A 35 -15.12 17.92 -17.56
CA LYS A 35 -14.61 18.62 -18.75
C LYS A 35 -15.72 19.30 -19.56
N GLU A 36 -16.98 18.82 -19.45
CA GLU A 36 -18.13 19.28 -20.23
C GLU A 36 -19.35 19.47 -19.33
N ASP A 37 -20.33 20.24 -19.80
CA ASP A 37 -21.62 20.39 -19.15
C ASP A 37 -22.41 19.08 -19.27
N GLY A 38 -22.65 18.43 -18.13
CA GLY A 38 -23.38 17.17 -18.04
C GLY A 38 -22.64 16.04 -17.30
N PRO A 39 -23.25 14.86 -17.16
CA PRO A 39 -22.61 13.71 -16.55
C PRO A 39 -21.59 13.08 -17.52
N GLU A 40 -20.35 12.93 -17.08
CA GLU A 40 -19.31 12.23 -17.85
C GLU A 40 -19.70 10.77 -18.06
N LYS A 41 -19.84 10.38 -19.34
CA LYS A 41 -20.14 9.00 -19.72
C LYS A 41 -18.85 8.15 -19.65
N ASN A 42 -18.97 6.96 -19.06
CA ASN A 42 -17.88 5.96 -18.99
C ASN A 42 -16.59 6.46 -18.33
N LEU A 43 -16.68 7.41 -17.40
CA LEU A 43 -15.52 7.95 -16.69
C LEU A 43 -14.67 6.86 -16.06
N GLY A 44 -15.29 5.88 -15.37
CA GLY A 44 -14.56 4.78 -14.75
C GLY A 44 -13.73 3.95 -15.75
N GLU A 45 -14.29 3.66 -16.92
CA GLU A 45 -13.60 2.94 -18.00
C GLU A 45 -12.41 3.74 -18.53
N LYS A 46 -12.62 5.03 -18.85
CA LYS A 46 -11.54 5.91 -19.33
C LYS A 46 -10.39 5.97 -18.35
N VAL A 47 -10.68 6.20 -17.07
CA VAL A 47 -9.66 6.29 -16.02
C VAL A 47 -8.83 5.01 -15.94
N VAL A 48 -9.47 3.83 -15.98
CA VAL A 48 -8.70 2.57 -15.90
C VAL A 48 -7.84 2.39 -17.14
N LEU A 49 -8.35 2.67 -18.34
CA LEU A 49 -7.58 2.55 -19.57
C LEU A 49 -6.37 3.49 -19.60
N ASP A 50 -6.53 4.74 -19.13
CA ASP A 50 -5.43 5.71 -19.00
C ASP A 50 -4.39 5.23 -17.96
N LEU A 51 -4.84 4.69 -16.82
CA LEU A 51 -3.94 4.23 -15.76
C LEU A 51 -3.12 3.00 -16.16
N VAL A 52 -3.67 2.09 -16.97
CA VAL A 52 -2.97 0.88 -17.42
C VAL A 52 -2.13 1.12 -18.68
N GLU A 53 -2.08 2.35 -19.17
CA GLU A 53 -1.20 2.71 -20.29
C GLU A 53 0.27 2.42 -19.92
N GLY A 54 1.02 1.82 -20.82
CA GLY A 54 2.40 1.40 -20.58
C GLY A 54 2.56 0.15 -19.71
N LEU A 55 1.50 -0.38 -19.09
CA LEU A 55 1.58 -1.62 -18.34
C LEU A 55 1.72 -2.81 -19.31
N PRO A 56 2.71 -3.71 -19.12
CA PRO A 56 2.89 -4.88 -19.98
C PRO A 56 1.66 -5.79 -20.05
N LYS A 57 1.64 -6.70 -21.03
CA LYS A 57 0.63 -7.77 -21.12
C LYS A 57 0.81 -8.78 -19.97
N GLY A 58 -0.26 -9.53 -19.67
CA GLY A 58 -0.24 -10.60 -18.66
C GLY A 58 -0.63 -10.15 -17.24
N TYR A 59 -0.89 -8.86 -17.02
CA TYR A 59 -1.34 -8.38 -15.71
C TYR A 59 -2.85 -8.53 -15.52
N GLY A 60 -3.24 -8.91 -14.28
CA GLY A 60 -4.63 -8.90 -13.81
C GLY A 60 -4.96 -7.56 -13.15
N ILE A 61 -6.06 -6.93 -13.57
CA ILE A 61 -6.52 -5.64 -13.05
C ILE A 61 -7.72 -5.85 -12.14
N THR A 62 -7.56 -5.50 -10.86
CA THR A 62 -8.66 -5.53 -9.88
C THR A 62 -9.31 -4.16 -9.76
N THR A 63 -10.64 -4.11 -9.90
CA THR A 63 -11.39 -2.85 -9.87
C THR A 63 -12.61 -2.93 -8.96
N ASP A 64 -13.01 -1.78 -8.39
CA ASP A 64 -14.27 -1.67 -7.64
C ASP A 64 -15.48 -1.50 -8.58
N SER A 65 -16.66 -1.44 -8.00
CA SER A 65 -17.93 -1.36 -8.73
C SER A 65 -18.13 -0.06 -9.53
N PHE A 66 -17.36 0.99 -9.25
CA PHE A 66 -17.39 2.23 -10.02
C PHE A 66 -16.76 2.04 -11.40
N PHE A 67 -15.65 1.31 -11.47
CA PHE A 67 -14.88 1.12 -12.70
C PHE A 67 -15.36 -0.08 -13.52
N THR A 68 -15.73 -1.19 -12.84
CA THR A 68 -16.01 -2.48 -13.48
C THR A 68 -17.20 -2.39 -14.45
N SER A 69 -16.98 -2.76 -15.71
CA SER A 69 -18.00 -2.89 -16.75
C SER A 69 -17.62 -3.97 -17.75
N TYR A 70 -18.59 -4.51 -18.50
CA TYR A 70 -18.34 -5.48 -19.56
C TYR A 70 -17.44 -4.87 -20.66
N SER A 71 -17.73 -3.62 -21.05
CA SER A 71 -16.91 -2.91 -22.05
C SER A 71 -15.44 -2.79 -21.61
N LEU A 72 -15.19 -2.43 -20.33
CA LEU A 72 -13.84 -2.38 -19.78
C LEU A 72 -13.17 -3.77 -19.81
N ALA A 73 -13.89 -4.83 -19.43
CA ALA A 73 -13.38 -6.20 -19.41
C ALA A 73 -12.87 -6.63 -20.79
N VAL A 74 -13.67 -6.39 -21.83
CA VAL A 74 -13.30 -6.69 -23.23
C VAL A 74 -12.10 -5.86 -23.70
N LYS A 75 -12.09 -4.55 -23.40
CA LYS A 75 -10.98 -3.67 -23.80
C LYS A 75 -9.65 -4.05 -23.15
N LEU A 76 -9.66 -4.39 -21.86
CA LEU A 76 -8.46 -4.88 -21.17
C LEU A 76 -7.97 -6.20 -21.74
N LEU A 77 -8.88 -7.13 -22.02
CA LEU A 77 -8.53 -8.41 -22.63
C LEU A 77 -7.88 -8.24 -24.00
N ASN A 78 -8.40 -7.34 -24.84
CA ASN A 78 -7.81 -6.99 -26.13
C ASN A 78 -6.39 -6.39 -26.00
N GLN A 79 -6.09 -5.77 -24.84
CA GLN A 79 -4.74 -5.30 -24.51
C GLN A 79 -3.86 -6.40 -23.87
N GLY A 80 -4.35 -7.64 -23.77
CA GLY A 80 -3.66 -8.75 -23.11
C GLY A 80 -3.62 -8.65 -21.58
N LYS A 81 -4.61 -8.01 -20.97
CA LYS A 81 -4.78 -7.85 -19.53
C LYS A 81 -6.11 -8.46 -19.11
N THR A 82 -6.19 -9.04 -17.92
CA THR A 82 -7.44 -9.58 -17.38
C THR A 82 -8.10 -8.61 -16.40
N LEU A 83 -9.41 -8.74 -16.20
CA LEU A 83 -10.17 -7.97 -15.22
C LEU A 83 -10.75 -8.89 -14.15
N LEU A 84 -10.69 -8.43 -12.91
CA LEU A 84 -11.43 -8.97 -11.77
C LEU A 84 -12.05 -7.81 -10.99
N GLY A 85 -13.38 -7.76 -10.87
CA GLY A 85 -13.99 -6.62 -10.20
C GLY A 85 -15.40 -6.86 -9.70
N THR A 86 -15.79 -6.12 -8.66
CA THR A 86 -17.20 -6.09 -8.24
C THR A 86 -18.03 -5.25 -9.21
N VAL A 87 -19.28 -5.64 -9.42
CA VAL A 87 -20.20 -4.93 -10.33
C VAL A 87 -21.40 -4.41 -9.55
N ASN A 88 -21.80 -3.17 -9.85
CA ASN A 88 -23.04 -2.62 -9.29
C ASN A 88 -24.23 -3.34 -9.95
N CYS A 89 -25.13 -3.90 -9.11
CA CYS A 89 -26.32 -4.61 -9.58
C CYS A 89 -27.27 -3.77 -10.44
N GLN A 90 -27.20 -2.44 -10.36
CA GLN A 90 -28.02 -1.52 -11.16
C GLN A 90 -27.51 -1.35 -12.61
N ARG A 91 -26.30 -1.84 -12.94
CA ARG A 91 -25.78 -1.73 -14.31
C ARG A 91 -26.63 -2.54 -15.28
N LYS A 92 -26.93 -1.96 -16.43
CA LYS A 92 -27.76 -2.60 -17.47
C LYS A 92 -27.19 -3.94 -17.97
N GLU A 93 -25.86 -4.07 -17.92
CA GLU A 93 -25.10 -5.24 -18.35
C GLU A 93 -25.30 -6.45 -17.42
N VAL A 94 -25.81 -6.26 -16.20
CA VAL A 94 -26.02 -7.36 -15.24
C VAL A 94 -27.37 -8.03 -15.50
N PRO A 95 -27.40 -9.33 -15.82
CA PRO A 95 -28.64 -10.06 -16.04
C PRO A 95 -29.56 -10.10 -14.81
N ASN A 96 -30.88 -10.17 -15.03
CA ASN A 96 -31.85 -10.18 -13.95
C ASN A 96 -31.69 -11.39 -13.03
N GLU A 97 -31.27 -12.53 -13.56
CA GLU A 97 -31.02 -13.78 -12.84
C GLU A 97 -29.89 -13.59 -11.81
N ILE A 98 -28.86 -12.86 -12.16
CA ILE A 98 -27.74 -12.48 -11.26
C ILE A 98 -28.20 -11.51 -10.17
N ARG A 99 -29.13 -10.58 -10.50
CA ARG A 99 -29.66 -9.58 -9.53
C ARG A 99 -30.58 -10.23 -8.49
N ASN A 100 -31.36 -11.25 -8.90
CA ASN A 100 -32.36 -11.89 -8.07
C ASN A 100 -31.71 -12.89 -7.12
N PHE A 101 -31.47 -12.46 -5.87
CA PHE A 101 -30.86 -13.30 -4.84
C PHE A 101 -31.77 -13.54 -3.60
N LYS A 102 -32.94 -12.88 -3.54
CA LYS A 102 -33.80 -12.92 -2.33
C LYS A 102 -34.16 -14.35 -1.89
N ASN A 103 -34.58 -15.19 -2.83
CA ASN A 103 -35.04 -16.56 -2.58
C ASN A 103 -33.89 -17.59 -2.55
N ARG A 104 -32.65 -17.18 -2.70
CA ARG A 104 -31.49 -18.08 -2.68
C ARG A 104 -31.02 -18.36 -1.25
N LYS A 105 -30.49 -19.58 -1.02
CA LYS A 105 -29.89 -19.96 0.27
C LYS A 105 -28.69 -19.05 0.60
N LEU A 106 -28.47 -18.82 1.90
CA LEU A 106 -27.25 -18.15 2.35
C LEU A 106 -26.02 -18.94 1.93
N LYS A 107 -24.92 -18.23 1.64
CA LYS A 107 -23.66 -18.80 1.16
C LYS A 107 -23.78 -19.53 -0.19
N SER A 108 -24.87 -19.30 -0.94
CA SER A 108 -25.03 -19.86 -2.29
C SER A 108 -24.39 -18.98 -3.35
N SER A 109 -23.82 -19.64 -4.35
CA SER A 109 -23.22 -19.01 -5.53
C SER A 109 -24.07 -19.29 -6.76
N PHE A 110 -24.15 -18.33 -7.68
CA PHE A 110 -24.80 -18.50 -8.98
C PHE A 110 -23.89 -17.90 -10.05
N PHE A 111 -23.48 -18.70 -11.00
CA PHE A 111 -22.56 -18.32 -12.06
C PHE A 111 -23.30 -18.16 -13.38
N MET A 112 -22.90 -17.20 -14.20
CA MET A 112 -23.30 -17.04 -15.57
C MET A 112 -22.07 -16.78 -16.45
N TYR A 113 -22.15 -17.24 -17.68
CA TYR A 113 -21.10 -17.11 -18.67
C TYR A 113 -21.58 -16.25 -19.83
N GLY A 114 -20.72 -15.37 -20.28
CA GLY A 114 -20.89 -14.58 -21.49
C GLY A 114 -19.51 -14.25 -22.03
N GLU A 115 -19.05 -15.03 -23.01
CA GLU A 115 -17.70 -14.85 -23.54
C GLU A 115 -17.36 -13.39 -23.82
N PRO A 116 -16.20 -12.92 -23.36
CA PRO A 116 -15.13 -13.64 -22.64
C PRO A 116 -15.20 -13.51 -21.10
N VAL A 117 -16.37 -13.25 -20.55
CA VAL A 117 -16.59 -12.88 -19.15
C VAL A 117 -17.36 -13.94 -18.40
N ILE A 118 -16.92 -14.26 -17.19
CA ILE A 118 -17.72 -14.98 -16.20
C ILE A 118 -18.18 -13.99 -15.12
N ILE A 119 -19.44 -14.13 -14.70
CA ILE A 119 -20.02 -13.35 -13.63
C ILE A 119 -20.57 -14.27 -12.53
N VAL A 120 -20.33 -13.94 -11.27
CA VAL A 120 -20.83 -14.67 -10.13
C VAL A 120 -21.62 -13.77 -9.20
N SER A 121 -22.73 -14.28 -8.72
CA SER A 121 -23.55 -13.68 -7.67
C SER A 121 -23.45 -14.54 -6.42
N TYR A 122 -22.86 -14.01 -5.35
CA TYR A 122 -22.67 -14.70 -4.07
C TYR A 122 -23.51 -14.05 -2.98
N LYS A 123 -24.43 -14.83 -2.39
CA LYS A 123 -25.27 -14.36 -1.28
C LYS A 123 -24.53 -14.49 0.04
N ASP A 124 -23.82 -13.43 0.43
CA ASP A 124 -23.03 -13.43 1.66
C ASP A 124 -23.88 -13.32 2.93
N LYS A 125 -24.90 -12.44 2.91
CA LYS A 125 -25.85 -12.19 4.01
C LYS A 125 -27.29 -12.16 3.50
N LYS A 126 -28.28 -12.18 4.41
CA LYS A 126 -29.70 -12.10 4.01
C LYS A 126 -30.00 -10.92 3.08
N THR A 127 -29.38 -9.77 3.35
CA THR A 127 -29.60 -8.51 2.64
C THR A 127 -28.45 -8.11 1.71
N LYS A 128 -27.36 -8.90 1.65
CA LYS A 128 -26.16 -8.54 0.87
C LYS A 128 -25.82 -9.61 -0.15
N ASN A 129 -25.79 -9.19 -1.40
CA ASN A 129 -25.30 -9.95 -2.55
C ASN A 129 -24.02 -9.30 -3.08
N VAL A 130 -23.02 -10.09 -3.37
CA VAL A 130 -21.76 -9.64 -3.99
C VAL A 130 -21.75 -10.17 -5.42
N ILE A 131 -21.64 -9.26 -6.37
CA ILE A 131 -21.54 -9.61 -7.79
C ILE A 131 -20.10 -9.32 -8.22
N VAL A 132 -19.40 -10.33 -8.74
CA VAL A 132 -18.03 -10.22 -9.24
C VAL A 132 -18.03 -10.65 -10.70
N MET A 133 -17.33 -9.88 -11.52
CA MET A 133 -17.08 -10.11 -12.93
C MET A 133 -15.61 -10.38 -13.16
N SER A 134 -15.27 -11.33 -14.01
CA SER A 134 -13.88 -11.68 -14.30
C SER A 134 -13.71 -12.15 -15.76
N THR A 135 -12.56 -11.78 -16.33
CA THR A 135 -11.98 -12.39 -17.54
C THR A 135 -10.76 -13.27 -17.23
N GLN A 136 -10.39 -13.34 -15.95
CA GLN A 136 -9.26 -14.13 -15.47
C GLN A 136 -9.66 -15.58 -15.16
N HIS A 137 -10.91 -15.78 -14.71
CA HIS A 137 -11.45 -17.07 -14.34
C HIS A 137 -12.27 -17.64 -15.51
N HIS A 138 -12.24 -18.96 -15.67
CA HIS A 138 -12.94 -19.64 -16.78
C HIS A 138 -13.91 -20.73 -16.26
N GLU A 139 -13.82 -21.08 -14.99
CA GLU A 139 -14.60 -22.17 -14.39
C GLU A 139 -15.35 -21.72 -13.12
N PRO A 140 -16.50 -22.32 -12.79
CA PRO A 140 -17.30 -21.98 -11.62
C PRO A 140 -16.76 -22.64 -10.35
N LYS A 141 -15.52 -22.32 -9.98
CA LYS A 141 -14.85 -22.91 -8.81
C LYS A 141 -15.30 -22.27 -7.53
N VAL A 142 -15.47 -23.14 -6.50
CA VAL A 142 -15.76 -22.74 -5.12
C VAL A 142 -14.60 -23.20 -4.25
N ALA A 143 -14.00 -22.26 -3.52
CA ALA A 143 -12.88 -22.53 -2.62
C ALA A 143 -13.32 -23.35 -1.40
N ALA A 144 -12.39 -23.95 -0.67
CA ALA A 144 -12.66 -24.76 0.53
C ALA A 144 -13.45 -24.00 1.62
N CYS A 145 -13.38 -22.68 1.65
CA CYS A 145 -14.17 -21.82 2.55
C CYS A 145 -15.63 -21.64 2.12
N GLY A 146 -16.09 -22.30 1.05
CA GLY A 146 -17.45 -22.21 0.53
C GLY A 146 -17.77 -20.93 -0.25
N LYS A 147 -16.79 -20.08 -0.53
CA LYS A 147 -16.94 -18.89 -1.38
C LYS A 147 -16.47 -19.17 -2.80
N PRO A 148 -17.06 -18.51 -3.82
CA PRO A 148 -16.49 -18.54 -5.16
C PRO A 148 -15.01 -18.11 -5.15
N GLU A 149 -14.17 -18.79 -5.93
CA GLU A 149 -12.75 -18.45 -6.09
C GLU A 149 -12.57 -16.99 -6.51
N MET A 150 -13.36 -16.51 -7.47
CA MET A 150 -13.41 -15.12 -7.90
C MET A 150 -13.63 -14.11 -6.74
N VAL A 151 -14.44 -14.49 -5.73
CA VAL A 151 -14.68 -13.63 -4.54
C VAL A 151 -13.50 -13.67 -3.59
N VAL A 152 -12.82 -14.81 -3.47
CA VAL A 152 -11.61 -14.96 -2.65
C VAL A 152 -10.49 -14.12 -3.24
N ASP A 153 -10.23 -14.24 -4.54
CA ASP A 153 -9.17 -13.52 -5.24
C ASP A 153 -9.43 -12.00 -5.28
N TYR A 154 -10.69 -11.60 -5.49
CA TYR A 154 -11.05 -10.19 -5.33
C TYR A 154 -10.78 -9.67 -3.91
N ASN A 155 -11.08 -10.45 -2.88
CA ASN A 155 -10.83 -10.03 -1.51
C ASN A 155 -9.35 -9.95 -1.15
N SER A 156 -8.47 -10.73 -1.80
CA SER A 156 -7.02 -10.65 -1.61
C SER A 156 -6.40 -9.41 -2.25
N SER A 157 -6.95 -8.97 -3.39
CA SER A 157 -6.37 -7.88 -4.22
C SER A 157 -7.02 -6.50 -4.04
N LYS A 158 -8.28 -6.42 -3.59
CA LYS A 158 -9.05 -5.16 -3.53
C LYS A 158 -8.46 -4.05 -2.66
N PHE A 159 -7.56 -4.37 -1.74
CA PHE A 159 -7.00 -3.42 -0.77
C PHE A 159 -5.72 -2.72 -1.24
N GLY A 160 -5.23 -2.97 -2.45
CA GLY A 160 -3.97 -2.42 -2.94
C GLY A 160 -3.88 -0.91 -2.78
N VAL A 161 -4.87 -0.18 -3.30
CA VAL A 161 -4.95 1.29 -3.21
C VAL A 161 -5.15 1.77 -1.78
N ASP A 162 -6.04 1.13 -1.00
CA ASP A 162 -6.30 1.52 0.39
C ASP A 162 -5.05 1.37 1.26
N ILE A 163 -4.25 0.32 1.05
CA ILE A 163 -2.99 0.10 1.80
C ILE A 163 -1.94 1.12 1.36
N ALA A 164 -1.80 1.41 0.07
CA ALA A 164 -0.87 2.43 -0.41
C ALA A 164 -1.23 3.82 0.16
N ASP A 165 -2.52 4.18 0.17
CA ASP A 165 -3.02 5.43 0.76
C ASP A 165 -2.72 5.52 2.27
N MET A 166 -2.93 4.44 3.00
CA MET A 166 -2.54 4.33 4.41
C MET A 166 -1.02 4.48 4.60
N MET A 167 -0.22 3.83 3.75
CA MET A 167 1.25 3.94 3.80
C MET A 167 1.72 5.37 3.53
N ILE A 168 1.13 6.06 2.55
CA ILE A 168 1.39 7.48 2.27
C ILE A 168 1.07 8.31 3.52
N GLY A 169 -0.14 8.15 4.08
CA GLY A 169 -0.58 8.94 5.22
C GLY A 169 0.25 8.76 6.49
N ASN A 170 0.85 7.58 6.71
CA ASN A 170 1.68 7.30 7.89
C ASN A 170 2.99 8.11 7.93
N TYR A 171 3.52 8.51 6.78
CA TYR A 171 4.78 9.26 6.66
C TYR A 171 4.62 10.35 5.59
N SER A 172 3.70 11.27 5.81
CA SER A 172 3.46 12.36 4.89
C SER A 172 4.30 13.59 5.25
N CYS A 173 4.84 14.26 4.24
CA CYS A 173 5.48 15.56 4.37
C CYS A 173 4.47 16.73 4.35
N SER A 174 3.19 16.41 4.21
CA SER A 174 2.10 17.36 4.07
C SER A 174 1.98 18.31 5.27
N ARG A 175 1.80 19.60 4.99
CA ARG A 175 1.60 20.66 5.97
C ARG A 175 0.24 21.32 5.78
N THR A 176 -0.29 21.91 6.83
CA THR A 176 -1.51 22.73 6.73
C THR A 176 -1.26 23.92 5.82
N THR A 177 -1.87 23.93 4.65
CA THR A 177 -1.74 24.99 3.66
C THR A 177 -3.08 25.33 3.02
N ARG A 178 -3.24 26.60 2.63
CA ARG A 178 -4.38 27.07 1.79
C ARG A 178 -4.05 27.03 0.30
N ARG A 179 -2.80 26.71 -0.07
CA ARG A 179 -2.34 26.63 -1.46
C ARG A 179 -2.53 25.22 -1.98
N TRP A 180 -3.55 25.00 -2.79
CA TRP A 180 -3.85 23.67 -3.33
C TRP A 180 -2.69 23.08 -4.17
N THR A 181 -1.93 23.93 -4.86
CA THR A 181 -0.75 23.50 -5.65
C THR A 181 0.34 22.93 -4.76
N LEU A 182 0.58 23.53 -3.59
CA LEU A 182 1.53 23.00 -2.62
C LEU A 182 1.04 21.67 -2.04
N ALA A 183 -0.23 21.57 -1.66
CA ALA A 183 -0.81 20.31 -1.17
C ALA A 183 -0.70 19.17 -2.20
N LEU A 184 -0.89 19.50 -3.49
CA LEU A 184 -0.69 18.55 -4.57
C LEU A 184 0.77 18.14 -4.70
N PHE A 185 1.70 19.09 -4.69
CA PHE A 185 3.13 18.82 -4.76
C PHE A 185 3.61 17.93 -3.61
N GLU A 186 3.18 18.21 -2.37
CA GLU A 186 3.48 17.37 -1.20
C GLU A 186 2.93 15.95 -1.39
N SER A 187 1.73 15.79 -1.94
CA SER A 187 1.17 14.46 -2.24
C SER A 187 1.99 13.71 -3.29
N LEU A 188 2.53 14.40 -4.30
CA LEU A 188 3.41 13.79 -5.31
C LEU A 188 4.75 13.37 -4.71
N LEU A 189 5.30 14.15 -3.79
CA LEU A 189 6.50 13.77 -3.04
C LEU A 189 6.25 12.52 -2.19
N ASP A 190 5.14 12.45 -1.48
CA ASP A 190 4.78 11.31 -0.64
C ASP A 190 4.65 10.02 -1.47
N ILE A 191 4.02 10.10 -2.66
CA ILE A 191 3.93 8.98 -3.62
C ILE A 191 5.34 8.56 -4.08
N SER A 192 6.18 9.53 -4.43
CA SER A 192 7.55 9.28 -4.88
C SER A 192 8.39 8.59 -3.80
N VAL A 193 8.31 9.08 -2.55
CA VAL A 193 9.01 8.49 -1.41
C VAL A 193 8.52 7.07 -1.12
N LEU A 194 7.22 6.79 -1.26
CA LEU A 194 6.69 5.43 -1.13
C LEU A 194 7.27 4.51 -2.22
N ASN A 195 7.25 4.93 -3.47
CA ASN A 195 7.79 4.15 -4.58
C ASN A 195 9.29 3.90 -4.44
N MET A 196 10.06 4.92 -4.03
CA MET A 196 11.49 4.77 -3.74
C MET A 196 11.73 3.74 -2.62
N TYR A 197 10.94 3.79 -1.55
CA TYR A 197 11.03 2.82 -0.46
C TYR A 197 10.76 1.40 -0.95
N VAL A 198 9.71 1.18 -1.76
CA VAL A 198 9.38 -0.15 -2.30
C VAL A 198 10.52 -0.71 -3.14
N ILE A 199 11.15 0.10 -3.99
CA ILE A 199 12.29 -0.32 -4.81
C ILE A 199 13.51 -0.60 -3.94
N TRP A 200 13.75 0.21 -2.91
CA TRP A 200 14.86 0.07 -1.98
C TRP A 200 14.73 -1.18 -1.12
N ASP A 201 13.55 -1.40 -0.52
CA ASP A 201 13.28 -2.54 0.36
C ASP A 201 13.40 -3.89 -0.36
N ALA A 202 13.11 -3.93 -1.65
CA ALA A 202 13.33 -5.12 -2.47
C ALA A 202 14.80 -5.60 -2.46
N LYS A 203 15.76 -4.68 -2.25
CA LYS A 203 17.20 -4.94 -2.27
C LYS A 203 17.82 -5.00 -0.87
N VAL A 204 17.47 -4.09 0.03
CA VAL A 204 18.21 -3.81 1.27
C VAL A 204 17.49 -4.28 2.52
N LYS A 205 16.18 -4.51 2.47
CA LYS A 205 15.36 -4.95 3.62
C LYS A 205 15.54 -4.06 4.85
N THR A 206 15.22 -2.77 4.71
CA THR A 206 15.24 -1.79 5.80
C THR A 206 13.84 -1.45 6.28
N THR A 207 13.72 -0.90 7.49
CA THR A 207 12.47 -0.31 7.92
C THR A 207 12.20 1.00 7.17
N ARG A 208 10.93 1.34 6.95
CA ARG A 208 10.56 2.58 6.27
C ARG A 208 11.06 3.83 7.01
N THR A 209 11.11 3.80 8.34
CA THR A 209 11.65 4.89 9.17
C THR A 209 13.13 5.11 8.87
N GLU A 210 13.95 4.05 8.91
CA GLU A 210 15.38 4.14 8.60
C GLU A 210 15.63 4.66 7.18
N PHE A 211 14.82 4.20 6.21
CA PHE A 211 14.91 4.69 4.83
C PHE A 211 14.61 6.19 4.73
N ILE A 212 13.52 6.67 5.36
CA ILE A 212 13.11 8.09 5.29
C ILE A 212 14.13 8.98 6.01
N GLU A 213 14.68 8.54 7.13
CA GLU A 213 15.74 9.25 7.85
C GLU A 213 16.99 9.40 6.97
N ALA A 214 17.45 8.30 6.36
CA ALA A 214 18.60 8.31 5.47
C ALA A 214 18.38 9.21 4.24
N LEU A 215 17.21 9.08 3.59
CA LEU A 215 16.84 9.92 2.45
C LEU A 215 16.79 11.40 2.83
N SER A 216 16.20 11.74 3.98
CA SER A 216 16.10 13.12 4.44
C SER A 216 17.48 13.74 4.68
N LEU A 217 18.40 13.00 5.30
CA LEU A 217 19.75 13.44 5.52
C LEU A 217 20.51 13.67 4.20
N GLU A 218 20.36 12.75 3.25
CA GLU A 218 21.03 12.87 1.95
C GLU A 218 20.50 14.06 1.14
N LEU A 219 19.20 14.31 1.15
CA LEU A 219 18.58 15.44 0.46
C LEU A 219 19.02 16.81 1.00
N ILE A 220 19.27 16.93 2.31
CA ILE A 220 19.68 18.22 2.92
C ILE A 220 21.20 18.41 2.97
N LYS A 221 21.98 17.37 2.72
CA LYS A 221 23.44 17.33 2.89
C LYS A 221 24.15 18.49 2.18
N GLU A 222 23.87 18.67 0.90
CA GLU A 222 24.47 19.74 0.09
C GLU A 222 24.10 21.13 0.60
N GLN A 223 22.81 21.33 0.92
CA GLN A 223 22.32 22.60 1.45
C GLN A 223 22.93 22.92 2.82
N VAL A 224 23.11 21.92 3.67
CA VAL A 224 23.74 22.09 4.99
C VAL A 224 25.21 22.46 4.84
N SER A 225 25.94 21.79 3.94
CA SER A 225 27.36 22.03 3.70
C SER A 225 27.63 23.42 3.11
N ASN A 226 26.75 23.90 2.22
CA ASN A 226 26.87 25.18 1.53
C ASN A 226 26.36 26.37 2.36
N ARG A 227 25.73 26.12 3.51
CA ARG A 227 25.09 27.18 4.30
C ARG A 227 26.09 27.94 5.13
N GLU A 228 26.17 29.29 4.91
CA GLU A 228 26.99 30.16 5.74
C GLU A 228 26.53 30.16 7.21
N LYS A 229 27.38 29.67 8.11
CA LYS A 229 27.08 29.55 9.54
C LYS A 229 27.07 30.92 10.27
N LYS A 230 27.66 31.97 9.65
CA LYS A 230 27.90 33.26 10.30
C LYS A 230 26.63 33.97 10.79
N PHE A 231 25.56 33.88 10.01
CA PHE A 231 24.28 34.58 10.28
C PHE A 231 23.20 33.70 10.92
N LEU A 232 23.52 32.50 11.37
CA LEU A 232 22.56 31.57 11.94
C LEU A 232 22.47 31.70 13.45
N SER A 233 21.24 31.49 14.01
CA SER A 233 21.06 31.40 15.43
C SER A 233 21.82 30.21 16.03
N GLN A 234 22.18 30.27 17.31
CA GLN A 234 22.92 29.19 17.99
C GLN A 234 22.19 27.84 17.92
N GLY A 235 20.85 27.84 18.03
CA GLY A 235 20.06 26.61 17.94
C GLY A 235 20.18 25.96 16.56
N ILE A 236 20.16 26.75 15.49
CA ILE A 236 20.31 26.24 14.11
C ILE A 236 21.76 25.73 13.91
N LYS A 237 22.76 26.42 14.42
CA LYS A 237 24.17 25.96 14.36
C LYS A 237 24.33 24.58 14.99
N LYS A 238 23.81 24.40 16.21
CA LYS A 238 23.83 23.12 16.93
C LYS A 238 23.14 22.01 16.15
N ASN A 239 21.99 22.28 15.53
CA ASN A 239 21.30 21.29 14.69
C ASN A 239 22.13 20.92 13.46
N ILE A 240 22.78 21.88 12.81
CA ILE A 240 23.66 21.62 11.67
C ILE A 240 24.85 20.73 12.09
N GLU A 241 25.50 21.06 13.22
CA GLU A 241 26.60 20.24 13.75
C GLU A 241 26.16 18.79 14.02
N THR A 242 24.97 18.61 14.59
CA THR A 242 24.41 17.26 14.82
C THR A 242 24.17 16.53 13.50
N ILE A 243 23.66 17.21 12.47
CA ILE A 243 23.43 16.62 11.14
C ILE A 243 24.77 16.28 10.50
N GLU A 244 25.76 17.17 10.54
CA GLU A 244 27.12 16.92 10.00
C GLU A 244 27.77 15.70 10.66
N GLN A 245 27.65 15.56 11.98
CA GLN A 245 28.13 14.38 12.71
C GLN A 245 27.44 13.10 12.26
N ASN A 246 26.12 13.12 12.09
CA ASN A 246 25.35 11.98 11.61
C ASN A 246 25.72 11.59 10.16
N LEU A 247 25.99 12.58 9.30
CA LEU A 247 26.44 12.37 7.92
C LEU A 247 27.85 11.74 7.88
N GLN A 248 28.76 12.17 8.76
CA GLN A 248 30.10 11.57 8.88
C GLN A 248 30.04 10.14 9.42
N TYR A 249 29.16 9.85 10.38
CA TYR A 249 29.00 8.54 10.94
C TYR A 249 28.46 7.52 9.91
N ASN A 250 27.57 7.94 9.02
CA ASN A 250 27.00 7.10 7.96
C ASN A 250 27.96 6.88 6.77
N ASN A 251 29.02 7.68 6.62
CA ASN A 251 30.06 7.50 5.59
C ASN A 251 31.18 6.53 5.99
N LEU A 252 31.19 6.03 7.23
CA LEU A 252 32.05 4.92 7.61
C LEU A 252 31.53 3.64 6.93
N PRO A 253 32.37 2.83 6.26
CA PRO A 253 31.95 1.57 5.68
C PRO A 253 31.26 0.78 6.77
N SER A 254 30.00 0.46 6.55
CA SER A 254 29.19 -0.33 7.46
C SER A 254 29.81 -1.71 7.57
N THR A 255 30.73 -1.87 8.54
CA THR A 255 30.88 -3.18 9.14
C THR A 255 29.48 -3.53 9.64
N SER A 256 28.89 -4.53 9.03
CA SER A 256 27.58 -5.06 9.31
C SER A 256 27.33 -5.16 10.81
N LYS A 257 26.83 -4.09 11.42
CA LYS A 257 26.16 -4.17 12.70
C LYS A 257 24.77 -4.68 12.38
N GLU A 258 24.62 -6.00 12.35
CA GLU A 258 23.33 -6.64 12.56
C GLU A 258 22.76 -6.08 13.87
N LYS A 259 22.01 -4.97 13.78
CA LYS A 259 21.08 -4.58 14.83
C LYS A 259 19.90 -5.53 14.72
N SER A 260 20.11 -6.76 15.18
CA SER A 260 18.98 -7.63 15.50
C SER A 260 18.24 -7.00 16.67
N ASN A 261 17.16 -6.25 16.40
CA ASN A 261 16.12 -6.00 17.38
C ASN A 261 15.36 -7.30 17.69
N ILE A 262 16.10 -8.37 17.93
CA ILE A 262 15.58 -9.67 18.32
C ILE A 262 15.52 -9.64 19.84
N PHE A 263 14.33 -9.42 20.36
CA PHE A 263 14.06 -9.64 21.77
C PHE A 263 14.04 -11.15 22.02
N GLY A 264 14.89 -11.64 22.90
CA GLY A 264 14.99 -13.04 23.27
C GLY A 264 14.51 -13.31 24.69
N LYS A 265 14.31 -14.58 25.02
CA LYS A 265 14.11 -15.08 26.38
C LYS A 265 15.46 -15.37 27.02
N CYS A 266 15.61 -15.16 28.35
CA CYS A 266 16.80 -15.54 29.05
C CYS A 266 17.09 -17.03 28.85
N HIS A 267 18.29 -17.39 28.35
CA HIS A 267 18.64 -18.78 28.06
C HIS A 267 18.84 -19.62 29.32
N ILE A 268 19.03 -18.97 30.47
CA ILE A 268 19.25 -19.66 31.76
C ILE A 268 17.90 -19.95 32.43
N CYS A 269 17.05 -18.93 32.69
CA CYS A 269 15.80 -19.12 33.43
C CYS A 269 14.58 -19.21 32.55
N LYS A 270 14.69 -19.06 31.20
CA LYS A 270 13.62 -19.11 30.22
C LYS A 270 12.44 -18.16 30.54
N ASN A 271 12.66 -17.14 31.38
CA ASN A 271 11.61 -16.19 31.77
C ASN A 271 11.00 -15.49 30.55
N ARG A 272 9.68 -15.25 30.57
CA ARG A 272 8.92 -14.75 29.41
C ARG A 272 9.10 -13.26 29.11
N THR A 273 9.87 -12.53 29.93
CA THR A 273 10.14 -11.10 29.67
C THR A 273 10.98 -10.92 28.41
N ARG A 274 10.60 -9.99 27.56
CA ARG A 274 11.41 -9.59 26.39
C ARG A 274 12.68 -8.91 26.85
N LEU A 275 13.82 -9.43 26.45
CA LEU A 275 15.14 -8.95 26.85
C LEU A 275 15.90 -8.43 25.64
N ASN A 276 16.56 -7.31 25.81
CA ASN A 276 17.45 -6.69 24.82
C ASN A 276 18.94 -6.83 25.19
N ILE A 277 19.24 -7.49 26.32
CA ILE A 277 20.59 -7.69 26.83
C ILE A 277 21.05 -9.10 26.45
N CYS A 278 22.20 -9.21 25.81
CA CYS A 278 22.85 -10.50 25.49
C CYS A 278 24.25 -10.56 26.05
N CYS A 279 24.71 -11.79 26.30
CA CYS A 279 26.07 -12.06 26.70
C CYS A 279 27.08 -11.70 25.60
N ASN A 280 28.09 -10.90 25.90
CA ASN A 280 29.09 -10.48 24.92
C ASN A 280 29.90 -11.63 24.34
N LYS A 281 30.04 -12.74 25.06
CA LYS A 281 30.83 -13.92 24.67
C LYS A 281 30.00 -14.91 23.83
N CYS A 282 28.84 -15.39 24.34
CA CYS A 282 28.05 -16.41 23.66
C CYS A 282 26.83 -15.86 22.86
N LYS A 283 26.60 -14.52 22.87
CA LYS A 283 25.52 -13.82 22.16
C LYS A 283 24.09 -14.26 22.53
N LYS A 284 23.91 -15.04 23.61
CA LYS A 284 22.62 -15.48 24.11
C LYS A 284 21.99 -14.41 25.03
N TYR A 285 20.65 -14.27 25.01
CA TYR A 285 19.95 -13.30 25.85
C TYR A 285 20.02 -13.68 27.34
N VAL A 286 20.24 -12.68 28.20
CA VAL A 286 20.35 -12.84 29.65
C VAL A 286 19.51 -11.79 30.37
N CYS A 287 18.82 -12.18 31.45
CA CYS A 287 18.09 -11.24 32.30
C CYS A 287 19.05 -10.67 33.37
N LYS A 288 18.64 -9.53 33.97
CA LYS A 288 19.44 -8.84 35.01
C LYS A 288 19.90 -9.73 36.15
N LYS A 289 19.14 -10.80 36.50
CA LYS A 289 19.50 -11.76 37.56
C LYS A 289 20.63 -12.72 37.18
N HIS A 290 20.88 -12.87 35.88
CA HIS A 290 21.91 -13.83 35.37
C HIS A 290 23.06 -13.14 34.64
N ILE A 291 23.28 -11.87 34.90
CA ILE A 291 24.44 -11.10 34.49
C ILE A 291 25.53 -11.27 35.57
N SER A 292 26.68 -11.77 35.20
CA SER A 292 27.80 -12.04 36.16
C SER A 292 28.73 -10.85 36.34
N LYS A 293 28.83 -9.92 35.37
CA LYS A 293 29.72 -8.74 35.40
C LYS A 293 29.09 -7.57 34.65
N ILE A 294 29.64 -6.37 34.85
CA ILE A 294 29.24 -5.13 34.15
C ILE A 294 29.33 -5.26 32.63
N GLU A 295 30.16 -6.13 32.11
CA GLU A 295 30.31 -6.41 30.67
C GLU A 295 29.26 -7.37 30.08
N TYR A 296 28.21 -7.69 30.84
CA TYR A 296 27.08 -8.51 30.40
C TYR A 296 27.43 -9.92 29.89
N PHE A 297 28.26 -10.65 30.63
CA PHE A 297 28.45 -12.09 30.41
C PHE A 297 27.32 -12.91 31.04
N CYS A 298 26.95 -14.02 30.45
CA CYS A 298 26.05 -14.96 31.10
C CYS A 298 26.82 -15.78 32.18
N VAL A 299 26.09 -16.33 33.18
CA VAL A 299 26.69 -17.08 34.30
C VAL A 299 27.47 -18.30 33.83
N ASN A 300 27.16 -18.82 32.63
CA ASN A 300 27.81 -20.01 32.04
C ASN A 300 28.95 -19.66 31.05
N CYS A 301 29.29 -18.39 30.88
CA CYS A 301 30.44 -17.92 30.10
C CYS A 301 31.45 -17.20 30.99
#